data_1d17e951a067f39ce0c314c380a10e91
#
_entry.id   1d17e951a067f39ce0c314c380a10e91
#
_cell.length_a   1.000
_cell.length_b   1.000
_cell.length_c   1.000
_cell.angle_alpha   90.00
_cell.angle_beta   90.00
_cell.angle_gamma   90.00
#
_symmetry.space_group_name_H-M   'P 1'
#
loop_
_entity.id
_entity.type
_entity.pdbx_description
1 polymer ?
#
loop_
_entity_poly.entity_id
_entity_poly.type
_entity_poly.pdbx_seq_one_letter_code
_entity_poly.pdbx_strand_id
1 'polypeptide(L)'
;MARAVGIDLGTTNSCIATLEGGEPTVIVNAEGARTTPSVVAFSKSGEILVGEVAKRQAVTNVDRTISSVKRHMGSDWTVDIDGKKWTPQEISAQILMKLKRDAEAYLGEPVTDAVITCPAYFNDAQRQATKDAGKIAGLNVLRIINEPTAAALAYGLEKGKEDERILVFDLGGGTFDVPLPVSYTHLRAHETRGNL
;
A
#
# COMPACT_ATOMS: atom_id res chain seq x y z
N MET A 1 10.83 -9.75 19.74
CA MET A 1 9.36 -9.72 19.50
C MET A 1 9.15 -9.41 18.04
N ALA A 2 8.20 -10.05 17.39
CA ALA A 2 7.87 -9.71 15.99
C ALA A 2 7.42 -8.24 15.91
N ARG A 3 7.98 -7.49 14.95
CA ARG A 3 7.59 -6.08 14.75
C ARG A 3 6.38 -5.95 13.85
N ALA A 4 5.47 -5.06 14.25
CA ALA A 4 4.37 -4.62 13.40
C ALA A 4 4.83 -3.39 12.58
N VAL A 5 4.42 -3.36 11.32
CA VAL A 5 4.70 -2.26 10.40
C VAL A 5 3.40 -1.65 9.87
N GLY A 6 3.47 -0.37 9.49
CA GLY A 6 2.44 0.29 8.71
C GLY A 6 2.81 0.27 7.24
N ILE A 7 1.89 -0.09 6.36
CA ILE A 7 2.10 -0.11 4.91
C ILE A 7 1.04 0.75 4.23
N ASP A 8 1.49 1.73 3.46
CA ASP A 8 0.66 2.40 2.47
C ASP A 8 0.85 1.69 1.12
N LEU A 9 -0.16 0.94 0.71
CA LEU A 9 -0.19 0.23 -0.57
C LEU A 9 -0.84 1.14 -1.63
N GLY A 10 -0.09 2.11 -2.12
CA GLY A 10 -0.60 3.11 -3.07
C GLY A 10 -0.73 2.60 -4.51
N THR A 11 -1.52 3.30 -5.33
CA THR A 11 -1.71 2.98 -6.75
C THR A 11 -0.43 3.14 -7.56
N THR A 12 0.32 4.20 -7.30
CA THR A 12 1.54 4.55 -8.03
C THR A 12 2.79 4.23 -7.24
N ASN A 13 2.81 4.56 -5.95
CA ASN A 13 3.92 4.30 -5.05
C ASN A 13 3.40 3.73 -3.75
N SER A 14 4.21 2.88 -3.13
CA SER A 14 3.94 2.31 -1.81
C SER A 14 5.05 2.67 -0.85
N CYS A 15 4.77 2.70 0.45
CA CYS A 15 5.78 2.87 1.48
C CYS A 15 5.50 1.97 2.69
N ILE A 16 6.54 1.77 3.49
CA ILE A 16 6.48 1.01 4.73
C ILE A 16 7.13 1.80 5.87
N ALA A 17 6.53 1.76 7.04
CA ALA A 17 6.98 2.49 8.21
C ALA A 17 6.93 1.61 9.47
N THR A 18 7.74 1.95 10.43
CA THR A 18 7.79 1.33 11.76
C THR A 18 7.79 2.39 12.85
N LEU A 19 7.65 1.97 14.10
CA LEU A 19 7.87 2.83 15.27
C LEU A 19 9.28 2.61 15.78
N GLU A 20 10.09 3.67 15.80
CA GLU A 20 11.42 3.72 16.39
C GLU A 20 11.43 4.72 17.54
N GLY A 21 11.73 4.24 18.76
CA GLY A 21 11.70 5.11 19.95
C GLY A 21 10.33 5.74 20.24
N GLY A 22 9.25 5.17 19.70
CA GLY A 22 7.89 5.72 19.81
C GLY A 22 7.47 6.66 18.68
N GLU A 23 8.41 7.01 17.78
CA GLU A 23 8.16 7.89 16.64
C GLU A 23 7.99 7.09 15.35
N PRO A 24 7.04 7.48 14.45
CA PRO A 24 6.86 6.83 13.15
C PRO A 24 8.02 7.15 12.22
N THR A 25 8.69 6.12 11.74
CA THR A 25 9.83 6.22 10.82
C THR A 25 9.52 5.49 9.53
N VAL A 26 9.59 6.19 8.39
CA VAL A 26 9.48 5.57 7.06
C VAL A 26 10.78 4.84 6.74
N ILE A 27 10.68 3.56 6.47
CA ILE A 27 11.81 2.70 6.15
C ILE A 27 12.30 2.96 4.73
N VAL A 28 13.60 3.13 4.60
CA VAL A 28 14.28 3.30 3.30
C VAL A 28 14.39 1.93 2.61
N ASN A 29 14.02 1.85 1.34
CA ASN A 29 14.14 0.62 0.56
C ASN A 29 15.60 0.34 0.14
N ALA A 30 15.82 -0.83 -0.46
CA ALA A 30 17.15 -1.23 -0.92
C ALA A 30 17.80 -0.29 -1.95
N GLU A 31 16.98 0.51 -2.65
CA GLU A 31 17.42 1.51 -3.61
C GLU A 31 17.70 2.89 -2.98
N GLY A 32 17.56 3.03 -1.65
CA GLY A 32 17.80 4.28 -0.91
C GLY A 32 16.62 5.27 -0.94
N ALA A 33 15.44 4.85 -1.41
CA ALA A 33 14.25 5.70 -1.47
C ALA A 33 13.26 5.37 -0.34
N ARG A 34 12.47 6.38 0.07
CA ARG A 34 11.39 6.21 1.07
C ARG A 34 10.10 5.65 0.48
N THR A 35 9.98 5.65 -0.83
CA THR A 35 8.83 5.10 -1.56
C THR A 35 9.30 4.10 -2.59
N THR A 36 8.48 3.09 -2.84
CA THR A 36 8.71 2.04 -3.83
C THR A 36 7.62 2.13 -4.90
N PRO A 37 7.95 2.28 -6.19
CA PRO A 37 6.96 2.26 -7.25
C PRO A 37 6.10 0.98 -7.18
N SER A 38 4.78 1.12 -7.26
CA SER A 38 3.83 0.00 -7.28
C SER A 38 3.79 -0.64 -8.67
N VAL A 39 4.94 -1.10 -9.16
CA VAL A 39 5.16 -1.69 -10.47
C VAL A 39 5.76 -3.07 -10.31
N VAL A 40 5.21 -4.05 -11.01
CA VAL A 40 5.68 -5.44 -11.05
C VAL A 40 5.95 -5.83 -12.48
N ALA A 41 7.10 -6.41 -12.76
CA ALA A 41 7.45 -6.89 -14.10
C ALA A 41 7.97 -8.32 -14.05
N PHE A 42 7.67 -9.06 -15.09
CA PHE A 42 8.11 -10.44 -15.27
C PHE A 42 9.17 -10.48 -16.37
N SER A 43 10.39 -10.82 -16.02
CA SER A 43 11.48 -10.96 -16.96
C SER A 43 11.29 -12.18 -17.86
N LYS A 44 11.99 -12.21 -19.00
CA LYS A 44 12.02 -13.40 -19.88
C LYS A 44 12.70 -14.61 -19.24
N SER A 45 13.54 -14.38 -18.21
CA SER A 45 14.20 -15.43 -17.43
C SER A 45 13.31 -16.00 -16.31
N GLY A 46 12.07 -15.51 -16.16
CA GLY A 46 11.14 -15.94 -15.10
C GLY A 46 11.33 -15.21 -13.76
N GLU A 47 12.19 -14.21 -13.69
CA GLU A 47 12.37 -13.39 -12.49
C GLU A 47 11.26 -12.35 -12.36
N ILE A 48 10.80 -12.13 -11.14
CA ILE A 48 9.81 -11.07 -10.82
C ILE A 48 10.55 -9.86 -10.30
N LEU A 49 10.46 -8.76 -11.03
CA LEU A 49 11.02 -7.47 -10.67
C LEU A 49 9.95 -6.61 -10.04
N VAL A 50 10.30 -5.84 -9.00
CA VAL A 50 9.35 -4.98 -8.28
C VAL A 50 9.99 -3.63 -8.00
N GLY A 51 9.18 -2.58 -8.10
CA GLY A 51 9.60 -1.23 -7.75
C GLY A 51 10.37 -0.54 -8.87
N GLU A 52 11.43 0.15 -8.52
CA GLU A 52 12.20 0.98 -9.45
C GLU A 52 12.82 0.17 -10.60
N VAL A 53 13.32 -1.03 -10.31
CA VAL A 53 13.89 -1.91 -11.36
C VAL A 53 12.82 -2.36 -12.36
N ALA A 54 11.61 -2.65 -11.89
CA ALA A 54 10.48 -2.97 -12.77
C ALA A 54 10.07 -1.76 -13.62
N LYS A 55 10.01 -0.58 -13.02
CA LYS A 55 9.64 0.66 -13.70
C LYS A 55 10.63 1.04 -14.80
N ARG A 56 11.94 0.93 -14.54
CA ARG A 56 12.99 1.30 -15.52
C ARG A 56 12.94 0.47 -16.79
N GLN A 57 12.62 -0.81 -16.71
CA GLN A 57 12.55 -1.71 -17.87
C GLN A 57 11.16 -1.73 -18.54
N ALA A 58 10.17 -1.00 -18.03
CA ALA A 58 8.78 -1.05 -18.50
C ALA A 58 8.65 -0.74 -20.00
N VAL A 59 9.42 0.21 -20.53
CA VAL A 59 9.38 0.59 -21.95
C VAL A 59 9.80 -0.55 -22.88
N THR A 60 10.71 -1.41 -22.44
CA THR A 60 11.22 -2.54 -23.23
C THR A 60 10.50 -3.86 -22.97
N ASN A 61 9.59 -3.89 -21.99
CA ASN A 61 8.90 -5.09 -21.53
C ASN A 61 7.43 -4.76 -21.17
N VAL A 62 6.74 -4.06 -22.05
CA VAL A 62 5.40 -3.48 -21.80
C VAL A 62 4.38 -4.55 -21.43
N ASP A 63 4.28 -5.63 -22.20
CA ASP A 63 3.27 -6.68 -22.05
C ASP A 63 3.43 -7.50 -20.76
N ARG A 64 4.58 -7.40 -20.12
CA ARG A 64 4.94 -8.16 -18.92
C ARG A 64 5.18 -7.24 -17.71
N THR A 65 4.82 -5.96 -17.82
CA THR A 65 4.95 -4.97 -16.73
C THR A 65 3.58 -4.46 -16.33
N ILE A 66 3.24 -4.67 -15.09
CA ILE A 66 1.94 -4.32 -14.51
C ILE A 66 2.13 -3.12 -13.58
N SER A 67 1.41 -2.05 -13.86
CA SER A 67 1.29 -0.86 -13.02
C SER A 67 -0.15 -0.62 -12.60
N SER A 68 -0.37 0.18 -11.56
CA SER A 68 -1.71 0.60 -11.09
C SER A 68 -2.66 -0.57 -10.81
N VAL A 69 -2.14 -1.74 -10.43
CA VAL A 69 -2.94 -2.95 -10.16
C VAL A 69 -4.01 -2.75 -9.08
N LYS A 70 -3.81 -1.79 -8.17
CA LYS A 70 -4.76 -1.43 -7.12
C LYS A 70 -6.15 -1.09 -7.65
N ARG A 71 -6.24 -0.56 -8.88
CA ARG A 71 -7.52 -0.26 -9.54
C ARG A 71 -8.37 -1.48 -9.85
N HIS A 72 -7.76 -2.66 -9.89
CA HIS A 72 -8.40 -3.93 -10.18
C HIS A 72 -8.71 -4.76 -8.92
N MET A 73 -8.36 -4.27 -7.72
CA MET A 73 -8.61 -5.00 -6.48
C MET A 73 -10.10 -5.29 -6.30
N GLY A 74 -10.39 -6.53 -5.90
CA GLY A 74 -11.77 -6.98 -5.67
C GLY A 74 -12.57 -7.26 -6.93
N SER A 75 -11.96 -7.24 -8.12
CA SER A 75 -12.57 -7.63 -9.40
C SER A 75 -12.05 -9.01 -9.86
N ASP A 76 -12.65 -9.52 -10.92
CA ASP A 76 -12.25 -10.75 -11.62
C ASP A 76 -11.15 -10.53 -12.67
N TRP A 77 -10.56 -9.33 -12.72
CA TRP A 77 -9.45 -9.02 -13.60
C TRP A 77 -8.26 -9.95 -13.37
N THR A 78 -7.66 -10.41 -14.45
CA THR A 78 -6.43 -11.21 -14.42
C THR A 78 -5.53 -10.84 -15.58
N VAL A 79 -4.23 -11.07 -15.43
CA VAL A 79 -3.25 -10.99 -16.51
C VAL A 79 -2.59 -12.34 -16.70
N ASP A 80 -2.46 -12.77 -17.95
CA ASP A 80 -1.75 -14.01 -18.28
C ASP A 80 -0.28 -13.70 -18.54
N ILE A 81 0.60 -14.33 -17.77
CA ILE A 81 2.05 -14.27 -17.97
C ILE A 81 2.58 -15.69 -18.03
N ASP A 82 3.09 -16.07 -19.19
CA ASP A 82 3.65 -17.42 -19.45
C ASP A 82 2.67 -18.57 -19.16
N GLY A 83 1.38 -18.36 -19.47
CA GLY A 83 0.32 -19.36 -19.24
C GLY A 83 -0.16 -19.43 -17.79
N LYS A 84 0.34 -18.60 -16.90
CA LYS A 84 -0.18 -18.42 -15.55
C LYS A 84 -1.03 -17.15 -15.46
N LYS A 85 -2.27 -17.31 -15.01
CA LYS A 85 -3.14 -16.17 -14.69
C LYS A 85 -2.81 -15.62 -13.32
N TRP A 86 -2.49 -14.33 -13.28
CA TRP A 86 -2.21 -13.58 -12.06
C TRP A 86 -3.38 -12.69 -11.69
N THR A 87 -3.80 -12.77 -10.45
CA THR A 87 -4.85 -11.92 -9.87
C THR A 87 -4.28 -10.60 -9.33
N PRO A 88 -5.12 -9.57 -9.12
CA PRO A 88 -4.67 -8.31 -8.50
C PRO A 88 -4.01 -8.52 -7.13
N GLN A 89 -4.53 -9.47 -6.34
CA GLN A 89 -4.00 -9.81 -5.02
C GLN A 89 -2.60 -10.40 -5.12
N GLU A 90 -2.36 -11.32 -6.07
CA GLU A 90 -1.04 -11.93 -6.27
C GLU A 90 -0.01 -10.92 -6.77
N ILE A 91 -0.38 -10.00 -7.67
CA ILE A 91 0.50 -8.92 -8.13
C ILE A 91 0.80 -7.94 -6.98
N SER A 92 -0.22 -7.53 -6.23
CA SER A 92 -0.04 -6.65 -5.07
C SER A 92 0.82 -7.30 -3.98
N ALA A 93 0.71 -8.61 -3.82
CA ALA A 93 1.55 -9.37 -2.89
C ALA A 93 3.04 -9.28 -3.25
N GLN A 94 3.41 -9.20 -4.53
CA GLN A 94 4.82 -9.02 -4.93
C GLN A 94 5.37 -7.68 -4.41
N ILE A 95 4.55 -6.62 -4.45
CA ILE A 95 4.93 -5.31 -3.90
C ILE A 95 5.12 -5.42 -2.38
N LEU A 96 4.17 -6.05 -1.69
CA LEU A 96 4.23 -6.26 -0.24
C LEU A 96 5.43 -7.12 0.18
N MET A 97 5.76 -8.16 -0.59
CA MET A 97 6.94 -8.99 -0.36
C MET A 97 8.25 -8.19 -0.49
N LYS A 98 8.33 -7.27 -1.45
CA LYS A 98 9.49 -6.39 -1.56
C LYS A 98 9.57 -5.45 -0.35
N LEU A 99 8.48 -4.77 0.00
CA LEU A 99 8.44 -3.88 1.16
C LEU A 99 8.82 -4.61 2.45
N LYS A 100 8.32 -5.83 2.63
CA LYS A 100 8.66 -6.69 3.77
C LYS A 100 10.17 -7.00 3.81
N ARG A 101 10.76 -7.44 2.69
CA ARG A 101 12.21 -7.76 2.61
C ARG A 101 13.06 -6.53 2.90
N ASP A 102 12.69 -5.38 2.35
CA ASP A 102 13.40 -4.12 2.59
C ASP A 102 13.32 -3.73 4.07
N ALA A 103 12.15 -3.89 4.69
CA ALA A 103 11.98 -3.63 6.11
C ALA A 103 12.76 -4.60 7.01
N GLU A 104 12.76 -5.89 6.69
CA GLU A 104 13.54 -6.89 7.41
C GLU A 104 15.05 -6.63 7.30
N ALA A 105 15.52 -6.20 6.13
CA ALA A 105 16.91 -5.80 5.93
C ALA A 105 17.29 -4.55 6.74
N TYR A 106 16.40 -3.57 6.80
CA TYR A 106 16.60 -2.34 7.57
C TYR A 106 16.59 -2.61 9.08
N LEU A 107 15.63 -3.39 9.56
CA LEU A 107 15.42 -3.65 10.98
C LEU A 107 16.36 -4.72 11.57
N GLY A 108 16.92 -5.58 10.72
CA GLY A 108 17.71 -6.73 11.14
C GLY A 108 16.90 -7.83 11.84
N GLU A 109 15.58 -7.81 11.74
CA GLU A 109 14.66 -8.78 12.36
C GLU A 109 13.44 -9.07 11.48
N PRO A 110 12.76 -10.22 11.66
CA PRO A 110 11.59 -10.58 10.89
C PRO A 110 10.43 -9.61 11.10
N VAL A 111 9.70 -9.31 10.01
CA VAL A 111 8.46 -8.55 10.00
C VAL A 111 7.30 -9.52 9.74
N THR A 112 6.42 -9.68 10.73
CA THR A 112 5.30 -10.64 10.66
C THR A 112 3.94 -9.96 10.61
N ASP A 113 3.78 -8.83 11.28
CA ASP A 113 2.50 -8.16 11.46
C ASP A 113 2.46 -6.85 10.68
N ALA A 114 1.32 -6.56 10.05
CA ALA A 114 1.14 -5.33 9.30
C ALA A 114 -0.26 -4.72 9.49
N VAL A 115 -0.30 -3.39 9.50
CA VAL A 115 -1.50 -2.60 9.23
C VAL A 115 -1.34 -2.04 7.82
N ILE A 116 -2.34 -2.26 6.94
CA ILE A 116 -2.27 -1.83 5.54
C ILE A 116 -3.37 -0.80 5.30
N THR A 117 -3.07 0.27 4.56
CA THR A 117 -4.06 1.28 4.19
C THR A 117 -4.80 0.91 2.90
N CYS A 118 -6.00 1.43 2.76
CA CYS A 118 -6.78 1.37 1.53
C CYS A 118 -7.59 2.67 1.36
N PRO A 119 -8.02 3.01 0.14
CA PRO A 119 -8.93 4.12 -0.08
C PRO A 119 -10.22 3.98 0.73
N ALA A 120 -10.78 5.11 1.17
CA ALA A 120 -11.99 5.09 1.98
C ALA A 120 -13.20 4.49 1.22
N TYR A 121 -13.26 4.70 -0.11
CA TYR A 121 -14.34 4.18 -0.97
C TYR A 121 -14.25 2.67 -1.29
N PHE A 122 -13.19 1.97 -0.87
CA PHE A 122 -13.08 0.53 -1.07
C PHE A 122 -14.23 -0.20 -0.39
N ASN A 123 -14.94 -1.02 -1.17
CA ASN A 123 -15.95 -1.93 -0.66
C ASN A 123 -15.32 -3.15 0.05
N ASP A 124 -16.16 -4.00 0.65
CA ASP A 124 -15.70 -5.16 1.41
C ASP A 124 -14.88 -6.14 0.57
N ALA A 125 -15.24 -6.35 -0.71
CA ALA A 125 -14.48 -7.23 -1.60
C ALA A 125 -13.07 -6.69 -1.87
N GLN A 126 -12.92 -5.38 -2.08
CA GLN A 126 -11.64 -4.71 -2.30
C GLN A 126 -10.77 -4.72 -1.03
N ARG A 127 -11.38 -4.52 0.13
CA ARG A 127 -10.71 -4.61 1.44
C ARG A 127 -10.25 -6.02 1.73
N GLN A 128 -11.09 -7.01 1.45
CA GLN A 128 -10.73 -8.43 1.59
C GLN A 128 -9.58 -8.80 0.64
N ALA A 129 -9.63 -8.38 -0.62
CA ALA A 129 -8.56 -8.60 -1.59
C ALA A 129 -7.23 -7.98 -1.13
N THR A 130 -7.25 -6.77 -0.52
CA THR A 130 -6.07 -6.14 0.07
C THR A 130 -5.52 -6.96 1.24
N LYS A 131 -6.39 -7.48 2.10
CA LYS A 131 -6.01 -8.35 3.20
C LYS A 131 -5.41 -9.68 2.69
N ASP A 132 -5.97 -10.24 1.64
CA ASP A 132 -5.48 -11.49 1.03
C ASP A 132 -4.11 -11.29 0.36
N ALA A 133 -3.87 -10.14 -0.28
CA ALA A 133 -2.54 -9.77 -0.78
C ALA A 133 -1.49 -9.77 0.33
N GLY A 134 -1.83 -9.22 1.51
CA GLY A 134 -0.96 -9.25 2.69
C GLY A 134 -0.66 -10.67 3.15
N LYS A 135 -1.67 -11.55 3.21
CA LYS A 135 -1.49 -12.96 3.57
C LYS A 135 -0.61 -13.71 2.57
N ILE A 136 -0.82 -13.50 1.27
CA ILE A 136 0.02 -14.07 0.20
C ILE A 136 1.48 -13.63 0.36
N ALA A 137 1.70 -12.38 0.78
CA ALA A 137 3.03 -11.84 1.08
C ALA A 137 3.65 -12.38 2.38
N GLY A 138 2.95 -13.24 3.11
CA GLY A 138 3.41 -13.80 4.39
C GLY A 138 3.34 -12.80 5.54
N LEU A 139 2.37 -11.88 5.50
CA LEU A 139 2.07 -10.93 6.56
C LEU A 139 0.78 -11.33 7.29
N ASN A 140 0.79 -11.23 8.62
CA ASN A 140 -0.41 -11.25 9.43
C ASN A 140 -1.02 -9.83 9.40
N VAL A 141 -2.08 -9.65 8.62
CA VAL A 141 -2.73 -8.34 8.48
C VAL A 141 -3.64 -8.09 9.67
N LEU A 142 -3.15 -7.30 10.62
CA LEU A 142 -3.86 -6.96 11.85
C LEU A 142 -5.10 -6.13 11.56
N ARG A 143 -4.98 -5.16 10.65
CA ARG A 143 -6.08 -4.26 10.29
C ARG A 143 -5.88 -3.67 8.91
N ILE A 144 -7.00 -3.40 8.21
CA ILE A 144 -7.08 -2.50 7.06
C ILE A 144 -7.69 -1.19 7.56
N ILE A 145 -7.04 -0.06 7.29
CA ILE A 145 -7.51 1.28 7.67
C ILE A 145 -7.62 2.17 6.44
N ASN A 146 -8.49 3.17 6.50
CA ASN A 146 -8.65 4.12 5.40
C ASN A 146 -7.44 5.07 5.34
N GLU A 147 -6.93 5.34 4.14
CA GLU A 147 -5.81 6.27 3.89
C GLU A 147 -6.03 7.64 4.56
N PRO A 148 -7.19 8.31 4.35
CA PRO A 148 -7.43 9.60 4.98
C PRO A 148 -7.55 9.51 6.50
N THR A 149 -8.02 8.40 7.04
CA THR A 149 -8.05 8.16 8.50
C THR A 149 -6.63 8.04 9.05
N ALA A 150 -5.76 7.33 8.34
CA ALA A 150 -4.35 7.22 8.73
C ALA A 150 -3.65 8.58 8.72
N ALA A 151 -3.89 9.39 7.69
CA ALA A 151 -3.32 10.74 7.57
C ALA A 151 -3.84 11.67 8.70
N ALA A 152 -5.14 11.63 9.01
CA ALA A 152 -5.71 12.41 10.11
C ALA A 152 -5.15 12.01 11.48
N LEU A 153 -4.95 10.70 11.71
CA LEU A 153 -4.35 10.19 12.94
C LEU A 153 -2.89 10.66 13.07
N ALA A 154 -2.10 10.57 12.00
CA ALA A 154 -0.71 11.01 12.01
C ALA A 154 -0.61 12.51 12.34
N TYR A 155 -1.44 13.35 11.71
CA TYR A 155 -1.48 14.78 11.97
C TYR A 155 -1.90 15.11 13.42
N GLY A 156 -2.91 14.40 13.93
CA GLY A 156 -3.42 14.62 15.28
C GLY A 156 -2.47 14.20 16.39
N LEU A 157 -1.69 13.14 16.17
CA LEU A 157 -0.68 12.69 17.13
C LEU A 157 0.43 13.73 17.33
N GLU A 158 0.77 14.51 16.28
CA GLU A 158 1.78 15.56 16.38
C GLU A 158 1.31 16.80 17.15
N LYS A 159 0.00 17.10 17.17
CA LYS A 159 -0.51 18.39 17.67
C LYS A 159 -1.21 18.32 19.03
N GLY A 160 -1.64 17.16 19.50
CA GLY A 160 -2.17 16.95 20.86
C GLY A 160 -3.36 17.83 21.27
N LYS A 161 -4.14 18.36 20.30
CA LYS A 161 -5.28 19.23 20.55
C LYS A 161 -6.59 18.45 20.46
N GLU A 162 -7.42 18.59 21.48
CA GLU A 162 -8.80 18.11 21.48
C GLU A 162 -9.67 19.04 20.61
N ASP A 163 -10.64 18.47 19.85
CA ASP A 163 -11.67 19.18 19.06
C ASP A 163 -11.23 19.93 17.78
N GLU A 164 -10.19 19.51 17.10
CA GLU A 164 -9.91 20.03 15.75
C GLU A 164 -10.71 19.25 14.67
N ARG A 165 -11.29 19.98 13.71
CA ARG A 165 -11.85 19.41 12.48
C ARG A 165 -10.74 19.39 11.42
N ILE A 166 -10.35 18.20 10.99
CA ILE A 166 -9.28 18.04 10.00
C ILE A 166 -9.93 17.67 8.66
N LEU A 167 -9.67 18.44 7.62
CA LEU A 167 -9.99 18.10 6.24
C LEU A 167 -8.75 17.46 5.61
N VAL A 168 -8.87 16.20 5.21
CA VAL A 168 -7.82 15.50 4.48
C VAL A 168 -8.10 15.60 2.99
N PHE A 169 -7.14 16.12 2.23
CA PHE A 169 -7.20 16.23 0.79
C PHE A 169 -6.14 15.29 0.21
N ASP A 170 -6.59 14.13 -0.27
CA ASP A 170 -5.70 13.11 -0.84
C ASP A 170 -5.78 13.14 -2.36
N LEU A 171 -4.71 13.64 -3.00
CA LEU A 171 -4.54 13.65 -4.44
C LEU A 171 -3.43 12.67 -4.83
N GLY A 172 -3.81 11.42 -5.06
CA GLY A 172 -2.90 10.37 -5.51
C GLY A 172 -2.71 10.32 -7.03
N GLY A 173 -1.80 9.49 -7.49
CA GLY A 173 -1.53 9.28 -8.93
C GLY A 173 -2.64 8.54 -9.68
N GLY A 174 -3.70 8.11 -9.01
CA GLY A 174 -4.82 7.38 -9.62
C GLY A 174 -6.16 7.55 -8.92
N THR A 175 -6.17 8.20 -7.78
CA THR A 175 -7.38 8.41 -6.96
C THR A 175 -7.36 9.80 -6.37
N PHE A 176 -8.54 10.37 -6.21
CA PHE A 176 -8.77 11.63 -5.54
C PHE A 176 -9.83 11.42 -4.47
N ASP A 177 -9.46 11.60 -3.21
CA ASP A 177 -10.35 11.45 -2.06
C ASP A 177 -10.37 12.71 -1.21
N VAL A 178 -11.56 13.21 -0.93
CA VAL A 178 -11.78 14.30 0.03
C VAL A 178 -12.80 13.82 1.07
N PRO A 179 -12.40 13.01 2.03
CA PRO A 179 -13.27 12.71 3.16
C PRO A 179 -13.39 13.94 4.07
N LEU A 180 -14.60 14.20 4.53
CA LEU A 180 -14.88 15.14 5.61
C LEU A 180 -14.82 14.36 6.93
N PRO A 181 -13.72 14.42 7.70
CA PRO A 181 -13.72 13.82 9.03
C PRO A 181 -14.55 14.69 9.98
N VAL A 182 -15.43 14.04 10.69
CA VAL A 182 -16.22 14.66 11.75
C VAL A 182 -15.59 14.28 13.07
N SER A 183 -14.98 15.26 13.74
CA SER A 183 -14.50 15.17 15.14
C SER A 183 -13.62 13.96 15.52
N TYR A 184 -12.59 14.20 16.28
CA TYR A 184 -11.62 13.23 16.79
C TYR A 184 -12.22 12.04 17.57
N THR A 185 -13.44 12.21 18.11
CA THR A 185 -14.15 11.19 18.88
C THR A 185 -15.07 10.29 18.04
N HIS A 186 -15.41 10.70 16.79
CA HIS A 186 -16.28 9.94 15.90
C HIS A 186 -15.82 10.08 14.44
N LEU A 187 -14.79 9.34 14.04
CA LEU A 187 -14.34 9.25 12.66
C LEU A 187 -15.38 8.53 11.78
N ARG A 188 -16.25 9.30 11.13
CA ARG A 188 -17.05 8.82 10.00
C ARG A 188 -16.53 9.44 8.72
N ALA A 189 -16.02 8.63 7.82
CA ALA A 189 -15.67 9.06 6.47
C ALA A 189 -16.96 9.27 5.65
N HIS A 190 -17.20 10.50 5.20
CA HIS A 190 -18.14 10.79 4.10
C HIS A 190 -17.34 10.94 2.83
N GLU A 191 -17.66 10.13 1.84
CA GLU A 191 -16.96 10.08 0.56
C GLU A 191 -17.65 10.94 -0.48
N THR A 192 -16.88 11.69 -1.26
CA THR A 192 -17.31 12.20 -2.56
C THR A 192 -16.54 11.45 -3.63
N ARG A 193 -17.27 10.68 -4.42
CA ARG A 193 -16.75 9.92 -5.55
C ARG A 193 -16.55 10.86 -6.72
N GLY A 194 -15.30 11.11 -7.11
CA GLY A 194 -14.95 11.76 -8.36
C GLY A 194 -14.08 10.82 -9.20
N ASN A 195 -14.59 10.33 -10.32
CA ASN A 195 -13.75 9.71 -11.35
C ASN A 195 -13.17 10.81 -12.21
N LEU A 196 -11.85 10.90 -12.30
CA LEU A 196 -11.09 11.58 -13.35
C LEU A 196 -10.70 10.57 -14.42
#